data_6e953d953e2675be290816580eca9400
#
_entry.id   6e953d953e2675be290816580eca9400
#
_cell.length_a   1.000
_cell.length_b   1.000
_cell.length_c   1.000
_cell.angle_alpha   90.00
_cell.angle_beta   90.00
_cell.angle_gamma   90.00
#
_symmetry.space_group_name_H-M   'P 1'
#
loop_
_entity.id
_entity.type
_entity.pdbx_description
1 polymer ?
#
loop_
_entity_poly.entity_id
_entity_poly.type
_entity_poly.pdbx_seq_one_letter_code
_entity_poly.pdbx_strand_id
1 'polypeptide(L)'
;MNAVMTVDLSELDAWSAQVQRASDDLTGIARNGGHSLVQTDFGPILETMMGAYNALLPSVNQSLEDNGTGMRDHAEALRATARDFTLTEDGVVRRHNAHGVDARDGSSSFFDVAETTIRRAAPTETSLPQISFGFPYDTVCDLVRMLTGFDIRAELAEKIGGDVVGASMQGSSFGSLGTSMKGVAANLQSGGQTISKTWQGGAADAAVGQIGTWVASLDTQAAQLVQMGQNVVQICRDAWQTALAVVQCVKSAVQTVSAALATMSIPGVGWARVVQAVFQAFQAVMKAYQAIMKLINILKQVKSFIETVKNFFDGDKAPVSTATAPTATGAPGSVTRDPRSVATPTVGQRPVAVTA
;
A
#
# COMPACT_ATOMS: atom_id res chain seq x y z
N MET A 1 33.96 -21.22 25.65
CA MET A 1 34.51 -19.87 25.32
C MET A 1 33.46 -18.89 25.76
N ASN A 2 33.76 -18.03 26.74
CA ASN A 2 32.85 -16.93 27.09
C ASN A 2 32.91 -15.91 25.95
N ALA A 3 31.84 -15.72 25.22
CA ALA A 3 31.76 -14.65 24.25
C ALA A 3 31.85 -13.32 25.00
N VAL A 4 32.90 -12.55 24.70
CA VAL A 4 33.05 -11.19 25.22
C VAL A 4 31.97 -10.34 24.57
N MET A 5 31.11 -9.75 25.39
CA MET A 5 30.11 -8.80 24.92
C MET A 5 30.80 -7.44 24.78
N THR A 6 30.72 -6.86 23.59
CA THR A 6 31.18 -5.49 23.33
C THR A 6 30.00 -4.64 22.94
N VAL A 7 29.85 -3.47 23.50
CA VAL A 7 28.81 -2.51 23.14
C VAL A 7 29.37 -1.09 23.20
N ASP A 8 29.15 -0.31 22.18
CA ASP A 8 29.29 1.14 22.21
C ASP A 8 27.93 1.76 22.54
N LEU A 9 27.83 2.35 23.74
CA LEU A 9 26.56 2.87 24.24
C LEU A 9 26.06 4.06 23.43
N SER A 10 26.97 4.87 22.90
CA SER A 10 26.59 6.02 22.05
C SER A 10 25.98 5.55 20.73
N GLU A 11 26.51 4.49 20.14
CA GLU A 11 25.97 3.87 18.91
C GLU A 11 24.63 3.17 19.18
N LEU A 12 24.49 2.52 20.34
CA LEU A 12 23.22 1.87 20.71
C LEU A 12 22.10 2.91 20.92
N ASP A 13 22.42 4.05 21.57
CA ASP A 13 21.47 5.14 21.74
C ASP A 13 21.09 5.79 20.39
N ALA A 14 22.09 6.03 19.53
CA ALA A 14 21.88 6.54 18.17
C ALA A 14 21.03 5.59 17.31
N TRP A 15 21.25 4.27 17.42
CA TRP A 15 20.42 3.27 16.75
C TRP A 15 18.99 3.27 17.28
N SER A 16 18.81 3.37 18.60
CA SER A 16 17.47 3.47 19.19
C SER A 16 16.71 4.71 18.70
N ALA A 17 17.42 5.82 18.49
CA ALA A 17 16.86 7.03 17.90
C ALA A 17 16.46 6.83 16.42
N GLN A 18 17.22 6.06 15.63
CA GLN A 18 16.83 5.71 14.25
C GLN A 18 15.57 4.84 14.24
N VAL A 19 15.47 3.84 15.11
CA VAL A 19 14.27 3.00 15.22
C VAL A 19 13.05 3.83 15.65
N GLN A 20 13.26 4.86 16.49
CA GLN A 20 12.19 5.79 16.84
C GLN A 20 11.72 6.60 15.63
N ARG A 21 12.65 7.11 14.79
CA ARG A 21 12.25 7.78 13.53
C ARG A 21 11.45 6.85 12.62
N ALA A 22 11.86 5.60 12.50
CA ALA A 22 11.10 4.60 11.75
C ALA A 22 9.67 4.41 12.28
N SER A 23 9.48 4.42 13.61
CA SER A 23 8.15 4.39 14.24
C SER A 23 7.33 5.64 13.91
N ASP A 24 7.96 6.82 13.95
CA ASP A 24 7.30 8.08 13.63
C ASP A 24 6.88 8.13 12.16
N ASP A 25 7.73 7.62 11.26
CA ASP A 25 7.44 7.47 9.84
C ASP A 25 6.27 6.50 9.59
N LEU A 26 6.28 5.32 10.22
CA LEU A 26 5.18 4.35 10.12
C LEU A 26 3.86 4.92 10.66
N THR A 27 3.91 5.67 11.76
CA THR A 27 2.75 6.39 12.29
C THR A 27 2.24 7.45 11.30
N GLY A 28 3.15 8.14 10.63
CA GLY A 28 2.85 9.06 9.54
C GLY A 28 2.19 8.37 8.36
N ILE A 29 2.70 7.19 7.96
CA ILE A 29 2.13 6.35 6.90
C ILE A 29 0.72 5.90 7.27
N ALA A 30 0.48 5.43 8.49
CA ALA A 30 -0.84 5.03 8.96
C ALA A 30 -1.84 6.19 8.92
N ARG A 31 -1.46 7.35 9.41
CA ARG A 31 -2.31 8.55 9.38
C ARG A 31 -2.66 8.96 7.94
N ASN A 32 -1.69 8.95 7.03
CA ASN A 32 -1.95 9.24 5.62
C ASN A 32 -2.82 8.16 4.97
N GLY A 33 -2.63 6.87 5.32
CA GLY A 33 -3.49 5.78 4.90
C GLY A 33 -4.95 6.05 5.27
N GLY A 34 -5.23 6.34 6.54
CA GLY A 34 -6.57 6.66 7.02
C GLY A 34 -7.22 7.87 6.35
N HIS A 35 -6.43 8.84 5.86
CA HIS A 35 -6.93 10.02 5.15
C HIS A 35 -7.08 9.81 3.64
N SER A 36 -6.21 9.03 3.02
CA SER A 36 -6.13 8.89 1.57
C SER A 36 -6.84 7.64 1.02
N LEU A 37 -6.94 6.59 1.83
CA LEU A 37 -7.63 5.35 1.49
C LEU A 37 -9.04 5.38 2.10
N VAL A 38 -10.00 5.88 1.34
CA VAL A 38 -11.37 6.06 1.80
C VAL A 38 -12.34 5.16 1.06
N GLN A 39 -13.42 4.77 1.74
CA GLN A 39 -14.53 4.09 1.10
C GLN A 39 -15.19 5.05 0.10
N THR A 40 -15.46 4.55 -1.09
CA THR A 40 -15.99 5.37 -2.17
C THR A 40 -16.82 4.52 -3.14
N ASP A 41 -17.66 5.19 -3.90
CA ASP A 41 -18.39 4.64 -5.03
C ASP A 41 -17.67 5.09 -6.32
N PHE A 42 -17.04 4.14 -6.99
CA PHE A 42 -16.37 4.41 -8.27
C PHE A 42 -17.33 4.38 -9.46
N GLY A 43 -18.62 4.09 -9.22
CA GLY A 43 -19.65 4.03 -10.23
C GLY A 43 -19.70 2.72 -11.03
N PRO A 44 -20.66 2.62 -11.98
CA PRO A 44 -21.02 1.37 -12.64
C PRO A 44 -19.87 0.64 -13.33
N ILE A 45 -18.94 1.38 -13.96
CA ILE A 45 -17.84 0.75 -14.71
C ILE A 45 -16.89 -0.05 -13.83
N LEU A 46 -16.73 0.34 -12.56
CA LEU A 46 -15.84 -0.31 -11.59
C LEU A 46 -16.59 -1.05 -10.47
N GLU A 47 -17.93 -1.12 -10.53
CA GLU A 47 -18.80 -1.69 -9.51
C GLU A 47 -18.38 -3.10 -9.07
N THR A 48 -17.96 -3.94 -10.04
CA THR A 48 -17.56 -5.34 -9.78
C THR A 48 -16.48 -5.47 -8.71
N MET A 49 -15.55 -4.52 -8.64
CA MET A 49 -14.44 -4.56 -7.66
C MET A 49 -14.70 -3.75 -6.40
N MET A 50 -15.68 -2.84 -6.40
CA MET A 50 -15.91 -1.85 -5.35
C MET A 50 -16.15 -2.47 -3.97
N GLY A 51 -16.98 -3.53 -3.92
CA GLY A 51 -17.26 -4.20 -2.65
C GLY A 51 -16.01 -4.82 -2.00
N ALA A 52 -15.16 -5.48 -2.81
CA ALA A 52 -13.90 -6.04 -2.34
C ALA A 52 -12.91 -4.95 -1.93
N TYR A 53 -12.84 -3.86 -2.71
CA TYR A 53 -12.01 -2.70 -2.40
C TYR A 53 -12.39 -2.08 -1.03
N ASN A 54 -13.66 -1.75 -0.84
CA ASN A 54 -14.13 -1.16 0.41
C ASN A 54 -13.96 -2.10 1.61
N ALA A 55 -14.05 -3.41 1.41
CA ALA A 55 -13.79 -4.41 2.45
C ALA A 55 -12.31 -4.57 2.80
N LEU A 56 -11.38 -4.23 1.89
CA LEU A 56 -9.93 -4.27 2.13
C LEU A 56 -9.47 -3.14 3.06
N LEU A 57 -10.05 -1.94 2.94
CA LEU A 57 -9.54 -0.73 3.58
C LEU A 57 -9.37 -0.84 5.10
N PRO A 58 -10.33 -1.39 5.87
CA PRO A 58 -10.15 -1.55 7.32
C PRO A 58 -8.94 -2.42 7.66
N SER A 59 -8.71 -3.51 6.94
CA SER A 59 -7.59 -4.45 7.17
C SER A 59 -6.24 -3.77 6.91
N VAL A 60 -6.14 -3.00 5.84
CA VAL A 60 -4.92 -2.24 5.52
C VAL A 60 -4.67 -1.16 6.57
N ASN A 61 -5.67 -0.34 6.91
CA ASN A 61 -5.51 0.73 7.89
C ASN A 61 -5.11 0.18 9.26
N GLN A 62 -5.74 -0.91 9.70
CA GLN A 62 -5.38 -1.56 10.95
C GLN A 62 -3.92 -2.05 10.95
N SER A 63 -3.50 -2.71 9.87
CA SER A 63 -2.10 -3.19 9.75
C SER A 63 -1.10 -2.04 9.76
N LEU A 64 -1.39 -0.92 9.10
CA LEU A 64 -0.55 0.27 9.14
C LEU A 64 -0.44 0.86 10.56
N GLU A 65 -1.54 0.93 11.30
CA GLU A 65 -1.56 1.40 12.69
C GLU A 65 -0.78 0.45 13.61
N ASP A 66 -0.95 -0.85 13.44
CA ASP A 66 -0.24 -1.88 14.20
C ASP A 66 1.28 -1.80 13.97
N ASN A 67 1.72 -1.52 12.74
CA ASN A 67 3.14 -1.31 12.44
C ASN A 67 3.72 -0.11 13.19
N GLY A 68 3.03 1.03 13.18
CA GLY A 68 3.46 2.23 13.90
C GLY A 68 3.56 2.00 15.41
N THR A 69 2.55 1.36 15.99
CA THR A 69 2.49 1.03 17.41
C THR A 69 3.59 0.05 17.79
N GLY A 70 3.70 -1.03 17.06
CA GLY A 70 4.68 -2.07 17.36
C GLY A 70 6.12 -1.63 17.19
N MET A 71 6.41 -0.79 16.22
CA MET A 71 7.76 -0.23 16.06
C MET A 71 8.10 0.75 17.20
N ARG A 72 7.10 1.48 17.72
CA ARG A 72 7.27 2.33 18.90
C ARG A 72 7.66 1.50 20.13
N ASP A 73 6.92 0.42 20.39
CA ASP A 73 7.20 -0.49 21.49
C ASP A 73 8.62 -1.06 21.38
N HIS A 74 9.05 -1.38 20.15
CA HIS A 74 10.39 -1.86 19.89
C HIS A 74 11.47 -0.79 20.14
N ALA A 75 11.26 0.46 19.70
CA ALA A 75 12.16 1.58 19.98
C ALA A 75 12.30 1.85 21.49
N GLU A 76 11.18 1.79 22.22
CA GLU A 76 11.19 1.94 23.69
C GLU A 76 11.98 0.82 24.38
N ALA A 77 11.83 -0.42 23.92
CA ALA A 77 12.60 -1.56 24.43
C ALA A 77 14.12 -1.41 24.20
N LEU A 78 14.53 -0.93 23.01
CA LEU A 78 15.93 -0.62 22.73
C LEU A 78 16.48 0.49 23.61
N ARG A 79 15.72 1.57 23.83
CA ARG A 79 16.11 2.64 24.77
C ARG A 79 16.26 2.15 26.20
N ALA A 80 15.34 1.29 26.65
CA ALA A 80 15.46 0.68 27.97
C ALA A 80 16.72 -0.15 28.10
N THR A 81 17.06 -0.92 27.06
CA THR A 81 18.30 -1.71 26.99
C THR A 81 19.52 -0.81 27.06
N ALA A 82 19.58 0.28 26.30
CA ALA A 82 20.69 1.25 26.35
C ALA A 82 20.86 1.84 27.75
N ARG A 83 19.79 2.26 28.42
CA ARG A 83 19.82 2.78 29.79
C ARG A 83 20.34 1.75 30.81
N ASP A 84 19.95 0.50 30.69
CA ASP A 84 20.40 -0.56 31.58
C ASP A 84 21.91 -0.80 31.46
N PHE A 85 22.43 -0.77 30.23
CA PHE A 85 23.88 -0.84 30.02
C PHE A 85 24.60 0.36 30.64
N THR A 86 24.10 1.58 30.44
CA THR A 86 24.67 2.79 31.05
C THR A 86 24.68 2.71 32.57
N LEU A 87 23.57 2.30 33.19
CA LEU A 87 23.49 2.15 34.65
C LEU A 87 24.46 1.07 35.17
N THR A 88 24.70 0.03 34.39
CA THR A 88 25.64 -1.03 34.73
C THR A 88 27.08 -0.53 34.66
N GLU A 89 27.44 0.17 33.60
CA GLU A 89 28.75 0.80 33.43
C GLU A 89 29.04 1.80 34.56
N ASP A 90 28.14 2.71 34.87
CA ASP A 90 28.25 3.65 35.97
C ASP A 90 28.44 2.94 37.32
N GLY A 91 27.75 1.82 37.51
CA GLY A 91 27.88 0.99 38.71
C GLY A 91 29.26 0.32 38.82
N VAL A 92 29.87 -0.06 37.70
CA VAL A 92 31.21 -0.64 37.61
C VAL A 92 32.26 0.44 37.79
N VAL A 93 32.15 1.57 37.09
CA VAL A 93 33.07 2.71 37.17
C VAL A 93 33.11 3.28 38.58
N ARG A 94 32.00 3.47 39.26
CA ARG A 94 31.97 3.91 40.67
C ARG A 94 32.65 2.94 41.62
N ARG A 95 32.65 1.64 41.31
CA ARG A 95 33.33 0.62 42.13
C ARG A 95 34.83 0.58 41.91
N HIS A 96 35.30 0.89 40.71
CA HIS A 96 36.71 0.81 40.35
C HIS A 96 37.48 2.13 40.42
N ASN A 97 36.79 3.25 40.64
CA ASN A 97 37.39 4.58 40.91
C ASN A 97 38.56 4.94 39.99
N ALA A 98 38.46 4.65 38.73
CA ALA A 98 39.57 4.78 37.82
C ALA A 98 39.19 5.37 36.47
N HIS A 99 39.80 6.46 36.19
CA HIS A 99 40.08 7.08 34.90
C HIS A 99 38.85 7.42 34.01
N GLY A 100 38.65 8.72 33.87
CA GLY A 100 37.69 9.29 32.94
C GLY A 100 37.86 8.69 31.56
N VAL A 101 36.82 8.02 31.11
CA VAL A 101 36.64 7.73 29.69
C VAL A 101 36.03 9.00 29.12
N ASP A 102 36.83 9.73 28.33
CA ASP A 102 36.32 10.84 27.55
C ASP A 102 35.11 10.36 26.78
N ALA A 103 33.97 11.00 27.02
CA ALA A 103 32.81 10.84 26.17
C ALA A 103 33.25 11.21 24.75
N ARG A 104 33.42 10.21 23.90
CA ARG A 104 33.64 10.44 22.46
C ARG A 104 32.38 11.10 21.95
N ASP A 105 32.54 12.29 21.42
CA ASP A 105 31.54 12.98 20.63
C ASP A 105 31.23 12.09 19.42
N GLY A 106 30.26 11.15 19.58
CA GLY A 106 29.85 10.21 18.56
C GLY A 106 29.03 10.96 17.53
N SER A 107 29.64 11.33 16.40
CA SER A 107 28.87 11.61 15.20
C SER A 107 28.04 10.36 14.91
N SER A 108 26.71 10.44 15.05
CA SER A 108 25.85 9.28 14.88
C SER A 108 26.02 8.69 13.49
N SER A 109 26.39 7.41 13.41
CA SER A 109 26.60 6.67 12.15
C SER A 109 25.27 6.23 11.51
N PHE A 110 24.12 6.56 12.14
CA PHE A 110 22.80 6.09 11.76
C PHE A 110 22.03 7.10 10.93
N PHE A 111 22.36 7.15 9.66
CA PHE A 111 21.65 7.97 8.67
C PHE A 111 20.55 7.16 7.98
N ASP A 112 19.45 7.83 7.66
CA ASP A 112 18.39 7.26 6.84
C ASP A 112 18.85 7.26 5.38
N VAL A 113 18.93 6.07 4.78
CA VAL A 113 19.46 5.84 3.42
C VAL A 113 18.37 5.96 2.34
N ALA A 114 17.10 5.95 2.75
CA ALA A 114 15.95 6.03 1.86
C ALA A 114 14.96 7.09 2.31
N GLU A 115 14.30 7.70 1.34
CA GLU A 115 13.23 8.68 1.57
C GLU A 115 11.96 7.95 2.04
N THR A 116 11.35 8.44 3.12
CA THR A 116 10.09 7.93 3.69
C THR A 116 8.91 8.86 3.43
N THR A 117 9.15 9.98 2.75
CA THR A 117 8.12 10.99 2.46
C THR A 117 7.00 10.42 1.59
N ILE A 118 5.76 10.59 2.04
CA ILE A 118 4.59 10.16 1.28
C ILE A 118 4.31 11.17 0.19
N ARG A 119 4.39 10.73 -1.05
CA ARG A 119 4.05 11.56 -2.19
C ARG A 119 2.54 11.71 -2.29
N ARG A 120 2.07 12.92 -2.50
CA ARG A 120 0.65 13.18 -2.72
C ARG A 120 0.17 12.42 -3.96
N ALA A 121 -0.93 11.68 -3.82
CA ALA A 121 -1.56 11.01 -4.94
C ALA A 121 -1.98 12.02 -6.01
N ALA A 122 -1.70 11.68 -7.27
CA ALA A 122 -2.16 12.45 -8.42
C ALA A 122 -3.01 11.55 -9.32
N PRO A 123 -4.07 12.08 -9.93
CA PRO A 123 -4.86 11.32 -10.89
C PRO A 123 -4.00 11.00 -12.11
N THR A 124 -4.09 9.77 -12.59
CA THR A 124 -3.43 9.34 -13.82
C THR A 124 -4.32 9.46 -15.04
N GLU A 125 -5.63 9.56 -14.82
CA GLU A 125 -6.64 9.60 -15.87
C GLU A 125 -7.51 10.86 -15.73
N THR A 126 -8.13 11.24 -16.84
CA THR A 126 -9.16 12.30 -16.87
C THR A 126 -10.54 11.69 -16.69
N SER A 127 -11.55 12.55 -16.47
CA SER A 127 -12.96 12.10 -16.37
C SER A 127 -13.36 11.23 -17.56
N LEU A 128 -14.23 10.26 -17.31
CA LEU A 128 -14.78 9.41 -18.37
C LEU A 128 -15.49 10.25 -19.44
N PRO A 129 -15.31 9.92 -20.73
CA PRO A 129 -16.06 10.54 -21.79
C PRO A 129 -17.55 10.16 -21.67
N GLN A 130 -18.43 11.15 -21.72
CA GLN A 130 -19.88 10.94 -21.62
C GLN A 130 -20.51 10.86 -23.00
N ILE A 131 -21.56 10.02 -23.11
CA ILE A 131 -22.45 9.99 -24.27
C ILE A 131 -23.57 10.96 -23.96
N SER A 132 -23.69 12.01 -24.77
CA SER A 132 -24.86 12.91 -24.74
C SER A 132 -25.95 12.31 -25.57
N PHE A 133 -27.07 11.95 -24.96
CA PHE A 133 -28.28 11.53 -25.63
C PHE A 133 -29.11 12.74 -26.02
N GLY A 134 -29.87 12.62 -27.10
CA GLY A 134 -30.68 13.67 -27.72
C GLY A 134 -30.70 13.43 -29.23
N PHE A 135 -31.45 14.28 -29.95
CA PHE A 135 -31.47 14.14 -31.42
C PHE A 135 -30.07 14.38 -32.02
N PRO A 136 -29.52 13.50 -32.89
CA PRO A 136 -30.16 12.31 -33.52
C PRO A 136 -29.95 10.98 -32.80
N TYR A 137 -29.26 10.97 -31.61
CA TYR A 137 -28.88 9.74 -30.90
C TYR A 137 -30.11 8.92 -30.47
N ASP A 138 -31.14 9.57 -29.93
CA ASP A 138 -32.36 8.89 -29.48
C ASP A 138 -33.05 8.15 -30.62
N THR A 139 -33.19 8.81 -31.78
CA THR A 139 -33.80 8.21 -32.97
C THR A 139 -33.03 6.97 -33.45
N VAL A 140 -31.70 7.02 -33.41
CA VAL A 140 -30.84 5.89 -33.80
C VAL A 140 -30.94 4.75 -32.80
N CYS A 141 -30.90 5.04 -31.49
CA CYS A 141 -31.07 4.04 -30.45
C CYS A 141 -32.40 3.32 -30.54
N ASP A 142 -33.50 4.07 -30.77
CA ASP A 142 -34.83 3.50 -30.93
C ASP A 142 -34.94 2.64 -32.18
N LEU A 143 -34.31 3.07 -33.29
CA LEU A 143 -34.31 2.31 -34.54
C LEU A 143 -33.50 1.01 -34.42
N VAL A 144 -32.34 1.06 -33.78
CA VAL A 144 -31.53 -0.15 -33.49
C VAL A 144 -32.32 -1.11 -32.60
N ARG A 145 -32.94 -0.60 -31.52
CA ARG A 145 -33.76 -1.41 -30.63
C ARG A 145 -34.95 -2.06 -31.36
N MET A 146 -35.64 -1.30 -32.20
CA MET A 146 -36.78 -1.80 -32.96
C MET A 146 -36.37 -2.92 -33.94
N LEU A 147 -35.23 -2.79 -34.62
CA LEU A 147 -34.82 -3.74 -35.67
C LEU A 147 -33.99 -4.93 -35.12
N THR A 148 -33.30 -4.78 -34.00
CA THR A 148 -32.37 -5.79 -33.48
C THR A 148 -32.72 -6.27 -32.07
N GLY A 149 -33.60 -5.59 -31.35
CA GLY A 149 -33.92 -5.84 -29.94
C GLY A 149 -32.86 -5.35 -28.95
N PHE A 150 -31.73 -4.78 -29.41
CA PHE A 150 -30.63 -4.36 -28.55
C PHE A 150 -30.78 -2.90 -28.11
N ASP A 151 -30.82 -2.67 -26.78
CA ASP A 151 -30.93 -1.33 -26.23
C ASP A 151 -29.52 -0.76 -25.92
N ILE A 152 -29.06 0.14 -26.81
CA ILE A 152 -27.75 0.79 -26.69
C ILE A 152 -27.64 1.58 -25.37
N ARG A 153 -28.71 2.23 -24.89
CA ARG A 153 -28.68 3.04 -23.66
C ARG A 153 -28.45 2.17 -22.45
N ALA A 154 -29.27 1.14 -22.26
CA ALA A 154 -29.17 0.24 -21.12
C ALA A 154 -27.88 -0.60 -21.13
N GLU A 155 -27.48 -1.07 -22.30
CA GLU A 155 -26.35 -2.03 -22.40
C GLU A 155 -24.97 -1.37 -22.46
N LEU A 156 -24.88 -0.12 -22.90
CA LEU A 156 -23.58 0.57 -23.01
C LEU A 156 -23.51 1.81 -22.14
N ALA A 157 -24.45 2.75 -22.27
CA ALA A 157 -24.30 4.05 -21.66
C ALA A 157 -24.37 4.02 -20.11
N GLU A 158 -25.25 3.19 -19.57
CA GLU A 158 -25.38 3.04 -18.12
C GLU A 158 -24.16 2.35 -17.50
N LYS A 159 -23.48 1.48 -18.26
CA LYS A 159 -22.32 0.70 -17.78
C LYS A 159 -20.99 1.45 -17.84
N ILE A 160 -20.88 2.55 -18.60
CA ILE A 160 -19.63 3.29 -18.75
C ILE A 160 -19.52 4.53 -17.84
N GLY A 161 -20.48 4.75 -16.94
CA GLY A 161 -20.41 5.81 -15.94
C GLY A 161 -19.46 5.47 -14.81
N GLY A 162 -18.85 6.48 -14.18
CA GLY A 162 -18.06 6.27 -12.96
C GLY A 162 -16.95 7.28 -12.73
N ASP A 163 -16.36 7.21 -11.54
CA ASP A 163 -15.24 8.05 -11.11
C ASP A 163 -13.89 7.31 -11.20
N VAL A 164 -13.39 7.17 -12.41
CA VAL A 164 -12.04 6.58 -12.63
C VAL A 164 -10.92 7.49 -12.14
N VAL A 165 -11.16 8.81 -12.02
CA VAL A 165 -10.20 9.77 -11.49
C VAL A 165 -9.98 9.51 -10.01
N GLY A 166 -11.05 9.46 -9.23
CA GLY A 166 -10.99 9.12 -7.80
C GLY A 166 -10.40 7.73 -7.58
N ALA A 167 -10.80 6.73 -8.37
CA ALA A 167 -10.24 5.38 -8.28
C ALA A 167 -8.73 5.36 -8.57
N SER A 168 -8.25 6.09 -9.59
CA SER A 168 -6.81 6.17 -9.91
C SER A 168 -6.02 6.88 -8.82
N MET A 169 -6.59 7.88 -8.17
CA MET A 169 -5.99 8.54 -6.99
C MET A 169 -5.85 7.57 -5.81
N GLN A 170 -6.86 6.73 -5.57
CA GLN A 170 -6.78 5.68 -4.55
C GLN A 170 -5.64 4.69 -4.86
N GLY A 171 -5.54 4.24 -6.12
CA GLY A 171 -4.42 3.39 -6.55
C GLY A 171 -3.06 4.06 -6.35
N SER A 172 -2.93 5.33 -6.70
CA SER A 172 -1.70 6.11 -6.48
C SER A 172 -1.37 6.24 -4.99
N SER A 173 -2.38 6.37 -4.12
CA SER A 173 -2.20 6.40 -2.66
C SER A 173 -1.63 5.09 -2.13
N PHE A 174 -2.17 3.93 -2.53
CA PHE A 174 -1.60 2.63 -2.18
C PHE A 174 -0.13 2.51 -2.58
N GLY A 175 0.20 2.90 -3.83
CA GLY A 175 1.56 2.86 -4.33
C GLY A 175 2.52 3.76 -3.55
N SER A 176 2.06 4.96 -3.17
CA SER A 176 2.84 5.91 -2.37
C SER A 176 3.11 5.40 -0.96
N LEU A 177 2.08 4.90 -0.26
CA LEU A 177 2.21 4.30 1.07
C LEU A 177 3.18 3.12 1.07
N GLY A 178 3.04 2.21 0.10
CA GLY A 178 3.95 1.07 -0.03
C GLY A 178 5.40 1.49 -0.33
N THR A 179 5.60 2.52 -1.16
CA THR A 179 6.94 3.04 -1.45
C THR A 179 7.60 3.65 -0.21
N SER A 180 6.86 4.45 0.56
CA SER A 180 7.36 5.03 1.81
C SER A 180 7.69 3.96 2.85
N MET A 181 6.87 2.91 2.95
CA MET A 181 7.11 1.77 3.83
C MET A 181 8.38 0.98 3.45
N LYS A 182 8.68 0.82 2.16
CA LYS A 182 9.98 0.28 1.70
C LYS A 182 11.15 1.14 2.13
N GLY A 183 11.00 2.47 2.11
CA GLY A 183 12.00 3.40 2.62
C GLY A 183 12.29 3.14 4.10
N VAL A 184 11.26 2.98 4.92
CA VAL A 184 11.42 2.63 6.35
C VAL A 184 12.14 1.31 6.51
N ALA A 185 11.77 0.27 5.78
CA ALA A 185 12.43 -1.04 5.83
C ALA A 185 13.93 -0.94 5.46
N ALA A 186 14.28 -0.19 4.42
CA ALA A 186 15.66 0.04 4.01
C ALA A 186 16.47 0.79 5.08
N ASN A 187 15.88 1.79 5.74
CA ASN A 187 16.53 2.53 6.83
C ASN A 187 16.79 1.62 8.05
N LEU A 188 15.81 0.80 8.44
CA LEU A 188 15.97 -0.19 9.50
C LEU A 188 17.03 -1.23 9.17
N GLN A 189 17.09 -1.74 7.94
CA GLN A 189 18.08 -2.68 7.48
C GLN A 189 19.50 -2.08 7.58
N SER A 190 19.67 -0.86 7.10
CA SER A 190 20.95 -0.12 7.19
C SER A 190 21.40 0.06 8.63
N GLY A 191 20.48 0.43 9.53
CA GLY A 191 20.75 0.57 10.96
C GLY A 191 21.19 -0.75 11.60
N GLY A 192 20.49 -1.84 11.33
CA GLY A 192 20.86 -3.18 11.80
C GLY A 192 22.26 -3.61 11.34
N GLN A 193 22.62 -3.31 10.09
CA GLN A 193 23.98 -3.58 9.56
C GLN A 193 25.05 -2.70 10.20
N THR A 194 24.71 -1.47 10.59
CA THR A 194 25.65 -0.54 11.22
C THR A 194 25.91 -0.93 12.66
N ILE A 195 24.88 -1.19 13.47
CA ILE A 195 25.02 -1.54 14.88
C ILE A 195 25.75 -2.89 15.06
N SER A 196 25.62 -3.84 14.14
CA SER A 196 26.31 -5.14 14.21
C SER A 196 27.84 -5.03 14.17
N LYS A 197 28.40 -3.88 13.80
CA LYS A 197 29.84 -3.62 13.77
C LYS A 197 30.40 -3.23 15.17
N THR A 198 29.55 -2.62 15.98
CA THR A 198 29.96 -2.01 17.28
C THR A 198 29.28 -2.69 18.47
N TRP A 199 28.21 -3.43 18.26
CA TRP A 199 27.53 -4.22 19.29
C TRP A 199 27.58 -5.70 18.93
N GLN A 200 28.18 -6.53 19.79
CA GLN A 200 28.38 -7.97 19.59
C GLN A 200 27.90 -8.78 20.79
N GLY A 201 27.52 -10.03 20.54
CA GLY A 201 27.03 -10.99 21.52
C GLY A 201 25.56 -11.31 21.37
N GLY A 202 25.05 -12.25 22.16
CA GLY A 202 23.70 -12.81 21.98
C GLY A 202 22.58 -11.78 22.05
N ALA A 203 22.72 -10.71 22.82
CA ALA A 203 21.73 -9.62 22.85
C ALA A 203 21.73 -8.80 21.55
N ALA A 204 22.91 -8.55 20.98
CA ALA A 204 23.05 -7.86 19.70
C ALA A 204 22.43 -8.71 18.57
N ASP A 205 22.76 -10.01 18.52
CA ASP A 205 22.24 -10.95 17.51
C ASP A 205 20.71 -11.02 17.57
N ALA A 206 20.14 -11.07 18.78
CA ALA A 206 18.71 -11.08 19.00
C ALA A 206 18.04 -9.77 18.55
N ALA A 207 18.62 -8.62 18.87
CA ALA A 207 18.09 -7.32 18.50
C ALA A 207 18.14 -7.09 16.97
N VAL A 208 19.28 -7.41 16.34
CA VAL A 208 19.44 -7.32 14.88
C VAL A 208 18.53 -8.31 14.16
N GLY A 209 18.40 -9.54 14.68
CA GLY A 209 17.47 -10.53 14.17
C GLY A 209 16.01 -10.07 14.22
N GLN A 210 15.61 -9.40 15.30
CA GLN A 210 14.27 -8.82 15.43
C GLN A 210 14.02 -7.70 14.42
N ILE A 211 14.99 -6.81 14.21
CA ILE A 211 14.89 -5.80 13.14
C ILE A 211 14.81 -6.46 11.76
N GLY A 212 15.58 -7.54 11.53
CA GLY A 212 15.47 -8.32 10.29
C GLY A 212 14.06 -8.86 10.05
N THR A 213 13.37 -9.33 11.09
CA THR A 213 11.97 -9.76 11.02
C THR A 213 11.03 -8.60 10.66
N TRP A 214 11.25 -7.42 11.25
CA TRP A 214 10.52 -6.21 10.90
C TRP A 214 10.71 -5.83 9.44
N VAL A 215 11.95 -5.78 8.98
CA VAL A 215 12.29 -5.45 7.57
C VAL A 215 11.57 -6.38 6.62
N ALA A 216 11.62 -7.70 6.84
CA ALA A 216 10.96 -8.69 5.98
C ALA A 216 9.43 -8.51 5.95
N SER A 217 8.80 -8.23 7.09
CA SER A 217 7.36 -7.97 7.18
C SER A 217 6.98 -6.68 6.44
N LEU A 218 7.67 -5.57 6.72
CA LEU A 218 7.41 -4.29 6.07
C LEU A 218 7.61 -4.36 4.56
N ASP A 219 8.64 -5.04 4.07
CA ASP A 219 8.89 -5.24 2.65
C ASP A 219 7.77 -6.04 1.98
N THR A 220 7.27 -7.07 2.66
CA THR A 220 6.18 -7.90 2.14
C THR A 220 4.88 -7.11 2.06
N GLN A 221 4.51 -6.40 3.13
CA GLN A 221 3.33 -5.53 3.16
C GLN A 221 3.43 -4.41 2.11
N ALA A 222 4.59 -3.77 2.02
CA ALA A 222 4.85 -2.71 1.05
C ALA A 222 4.71 -3.21 -0.39
N ALA A 223 5.18 -4.43 -0.69
CA ALA A 223 5.01 -5.04 -2.00
C ALA A 223 3.54 -5.24 -2.36
N GLN A 224 2.71 -5.71 -1.40
CA GLN A 224 1.27 -5.85 -1.60
C GLN A 224 0.60 -4.49 -1.88
N LEU A 225 0.94 -3.45 -1.12
CA LEU A 225 0.41 -2.10 -1.34
C LEU A 225 0.80 -1.53 -2.71
N VAL A 226 2.06 -1.66 -3.10
CA VAL A 226 2.54 -1.20 -4.42
C VAL A 226 1.82 -1.94 -5.54
N GLN A 227 1.70 -3.25 -5.45
CA GLN A 227 1.01 -4.06 -6.45
C GLN A 227 -0.48 -3.74 -6.52
N MET A 228 -1.13 -3.53 -5.35
CA MET A 228 -2.51 -3.07 -5.28
C MET A 228 -2.69 -1.74 -6.01
N GLY A 229 -1.81 -0.78 -5.74
CA GLY A 229 -1.81 0.52 -6.40
C GLY A 229 -1.68 0.41 -7.92
N GLN A 230 -0.73 -0.39 -8.39
CA GLN A 230 -0.50 -0.62 -9.83
C GLN A 230 -1.73 -1.24 -10.51
N ASN A 231 -2.34 -2.26 -9.89
CA ASN A 231 -3.51 -2.93 -10.45
C ASN A 231 -4.72 -1.98 -10.52
N VAL A 232 -4.97 -1.16 -9.48
CA VAL A 232 -6.06 -0.18 -9.49
C VAL A 232 -5.83 0.89 -10.55
N VAL A 233 -4.62 1.44 -10.67
CA VAL A 233 -4.30 2.43 -11.71
C VAL A 233 -4.45 1.82 -13.11
N GLN A 234 -3.98 0.60 -13.32
CA GLN A 234 -4.10 -0.07 -14.62
C GLN A 234 -5.56 -0.30 -15.01
N ILE A 235 -6.39 -0.78 -14.08
CA ILE A 235 -7.82 -1.01 -14.39
C ILE A 235 -8.57 0.29 -14.66
N CYS A 236 -8.20 1.40 -14.00
CA CYS A 236 -8.76 2.72 -14.29
C CYS A 236 -8.43 3.16 -15.72
N ARG A 237 -7.19 2.92 -16.18
CA ARG A 237 -6.76 3.18 -17.55
C ARG A 237 -7.53 2.32 -18.55
N ASP A 238 -7.67 1.02 -18.29
CA ASP A 238 -8.40 0.10 -19.14
C ASP A 238 -9.89 0.47 -19.22
N ALA A 239 -10.48 0.88 -18.10
CA ALA A 239 -11.85 1.39 -18.03
C ALA A 239 -12.02 2.66 -18.87
N TRP A 240 -11.10 3.61 -18.76
CA TRP A 240 -11.11 4.85 -19.53
C TRP A 240 -10.98 4.59 -21.04
N GLN A 241 -10.03 3.74 -21.44
CA GLN A 241 -9.84 3.36 -22.85
C GLN A 241 -11.09 2.64 -23.41
N THR A 242 -11.69 1.75 -22.62
CA THR A 242 -12.91 1.04 -23.00
C THR A 242 -14.06 2.04 -23.18
N ALA A 243 -14.26 2.96 -22.24
CA ALA A 243 -15.29 3.99 -22.35
C ALA A 243 -15.09 4.87 -23.59
N LEU A 244 -13.86 5.28 -23.88
CA LEU A 244 -13.53 6.07 -25.08
C LEU A 244 -13.87 5.29 -26.35
N ALA A 245 -13.49 4.01 -26.44
CA ALA A 245 -13.81 3.17 -27.59
C ALA A 245 -15.32 2.99 -27.77
N VAL A 246 -16.06 2.80 -26.69
CA VAL A 246 -17.54 2.69 -26.71
C VAL A 246 -18.17 3.99 -27.23
N VAL A 247 -17.75 5.15 -26.70
CA VAL A 247 -18.25 6.45 -27.17
C VAL A 247 -17.99 6.66 -28.66
N GLN A 248 -16.80 6.30 -29.15
CA GLN A 248 -16.45 6.40 -30.57
C GLN A 248 -17.29 5.45 -31.43
N CYS A 249 -17.50 4.21 -30.98
CA CYS A 249 -18.37 3.26 -31.68
C CYS A 249 -19.83 3.75 -31.79
N VAL A 250 -20.36 4.28 -30.68
CA VAL A 250 -21.74 4.83 -30.69
C VAL A 250 -21.83 6.05 -31.59
N LYS A 251 -20.87 6.99 -31.55
CA LYS A 251 -20.81 8.14 -32.46
C LYS A 251 -20.80 7.70 -33.94
N SER A 252 -19.95 6.74 -34.28
CA SER A 252 -19.84 6.21 -35.63
C SER A 252 -21.18 5.53 -36.09
N ALA A 253 -21.79 4.74 -35.21
CA ALA A 253 -23.07 4.11 -35.47
C ALA A 253 -24.15 5.15 -35.74
N VAL A 254 -24.22 6.19 -34.92
CA VAL A 254 -25.18 7.31 -35.11
C VAL A 254 -24.96 8.03 -36.43
N GLN A 255 -23.70 8.37 -36.77
CA GLN A 255 -23.39 9.02 -38.05
C GLN A 255 -23.78 8.16 -39.25
N THR A 256 -23.50 6.86 -39.22
CA THR A 256 -23.82 5.92 -40.29
C THR A 256 -25.33 5.85 -40.53
N VAL A 257 -26.13 5.70 -39.47
CA VAL A 257 -27.56 5.62 -39.56
C VAL A 257 -28.20 6.96 -39.97
N SER A 258 -27.71 8.07 -39.40
CA SER A 258 -28.19 9.42 -39.74
C SER A 258 -27.94 9.76 -41.22
N ALA A 259 -26.77 9.40 -41.76
CA ALA A 259 -26.48 9.58 -43.17
C ALA A 259 -27.41 8.72 -44.07
N ALA A 260 -27.75 7.50 -43.66
CA ALA A 260 -28.69 6.67 -44.38
C ALA A 260 -30.13 7.21 -44.32
N LEU A 261 -30.57 7.74 -43.15
CA LEU A 261 -31.87 8.38 -42.99
C LEU A 261 -32.02 9.60 -43.91
N ALA A 262 -30.97 10.38 -44.14
CA ALA A 262 -31.01 11.50 -45.11
C ALA A 262 -31.27 11.06 -46.54
N THR A 263 -31.05 9.80 -46.90
CA THR A 263 -31.32 9.25 -48.22
C THR A 263 -32.68 8.57 -48.33
N MET A 264 -33.49 8.57 -47.27
CA MET A 264 -34.76 7.83 -47.19
C MET A 264 -35.83 8.31 -48.18
N SER A 265 -35.74 9.57 -48.63
CA SER A 265 -36.62 10.16 -49.63
C SER A 265 -36.42 9.67 -51.09
N ILE A 266 -35.35 8.86 -51.32
CA ILE A 266 -35.07 8.33 -52.68
C ILE A 266 -35.93 7.09 -52.94
N PRO A 267 -36.83 7.12 -53.91
CA PRO A 267 -37.72 5.99 -54.22
C PRO A 267 -36.94 4.72 -54.56
N GLY A 268 -37.37 3.59 -54.00
CA GLY A 268 -36.83 2.24 -54.29
C GLY A 268 -35.53 1.84 -53.63
N VAL A 269 -34.77 2.79 -53.09
CA VAL A 269 -33.41 2.48 -52.52
C VAL A 269 -33.28 2.95 -51.06
N GLY A 270 -34.03 3.97 -50.64
CA GLY A 270 -33.81 4.65 -49.36
C GLY A 270 -33.96 3.73 -48.16
N TRP A 271 -35.03 2.94 -48.07
CA TRP A 271 -35.27 2.07 -46.91
C TRP A 271 -34.28 0.90 -46.82
N ALA A 272 -33.89 0.30 -47.97
CA ALA A 272 -32.88 -0.78 -47.96
C ALA A 272 -31.52 -0.30 -47.43
N ARG A 273 -31.13 0.95 -47.76
CA ARG A 273 -29.92 1.58 -47.23
C ARG A 273 -30.01 1.84 -45.72
N VAL A 274 -31.15 2.27 -45.22
CA VAL A 274 -31.36 2.46 -43.77
C VAL A 274 -31.21 1.15 -43.02
N VAL A 275 -31.87 0.08 -43.48
CA VAL A 275 -31.77 -1.25 -42.88
C VAL A 275 -30.30 -1.73 -42.87
N GLN A 276 -29.60 -1.61 -44.00
CA GLN A 276 -28.17 -1.98 -44.06
C GLN A 276 -27.31 -1.15 -43.10
N ALA A 277 -27.51 0.17 -43.03
CA ALA A 277 -26.80 1.05 -42.12
C ALA A 277 -27.04 0.70 -40.64
N VAL A 278 -28.28 0.33 -40.28
CA VAL A 278 -28.62 -0.11 -38.92
C VAL A 278 -27.91 -1.42 -38.58
N PHE A 279 -27.82 -2.38 -39.47
CA PHE A 279 -27.08 -3.62 -39.23
C PHE A 279 -25.55 -3.37 -39.09
N GLN A 280 -24.98 -2.45 -39.90
CA GLN A 280 -23.58 -2.04 -39.74
C GLN A 280 -23.33 -1.34 -38.39
N ALA A 281 -24.24 -0.42 -38.02
CA ALA A 281 -24.20 0.25 -36.72
C ALA A 281 -24.30 -0.76 -35.57
N PHE A 282 -25.22 -1.71 -35.66
CA PHE A 282 -25.36 -2.80 -34.67
C PHE A 282 -24.07 -3.63 -34.52
N GLN A 283 -23.41 -3.99 -35.62
CA GLN A 283 -22.15 -4.72 -35.54
C GLN A 283 -21.05 -3.92 -34.83
N ALA A 284 -20.97 -2.60 -35.06
CA ALA A 284 -20.04 -1.72 -34.37
C ALA A 284 -20.34 -1.66 -32.84
N VAL A 285 -21.63 -1.52 -32.50
CA VAL A 285 -22.10 -1.50 -31.11
C VAL A 285 -21.84 -2.84 -30.41
N MET A 286 -21.99 -3.96 -31.09
CA MET A 286 -21.68 -5.28 -30.54
C MET A 286 -20.19 -5.46 -30.24
N LYS A 287 -19.31 -4.86 -31.03
CA LYS A 287 -17.86 -4.81 -30.70
C LYS A 287 -17.59 -4.00 -29.43
N ALA A 288 -18.27 -2.87 -29.26
CA ALA A 288 -18.21 -2.07 -28.05
C ALA A 288 -18.73 -2.83 -26.82
N TYR A 289 -19.84 -3.53 -26.95
CA TYR A 289 -20.36 -4.41 -25.90
C TYR A 289 -19.38 -5.50 -25.51
N GLN A 290 -18.75 -6.15 -26.48
CA GLN A 290 -17.71 -7.16 -26.21
C GLN A 290 -16.50 -6.57 -25.48
N ALA A 291 -16.11 -5.32 -25.76
CA ALA A 291 -15.04 -4.63 -25.02
C ALA A 291 -15.42 -4.41 -23.56
N ILE A 292 -16.66 -3.99 -23.28
CA ILE A 292 -17.17 -3.89 -21.89
C ILE A 292 -17.14 -5.25 -21.18
N MET A 293 -17.59 -6.31 -21.85
CA MET A 293 -17.58 -7.66 -21.26
C MET A 293 -16.17 -8.16 -20.96
N LYS A 294 -15.18 -7.84 -21.79
CA LYS A 294 -13.77 -8.11 -21.51
C LYS A 294 -13.30 -7.33 -20.28
N LEU A 295 -13.62 -6.05 -20.18
CA LEU A 295 -13.29 -5.23 -19.00
C LEU A 295 -13.91 -5.82 -17.73
N ILE A 296 -15.20 -6.22 -17.76
CA ILE A 296 -15.85 -6.87 -16.61
C ILE A 296 -15.12 -8.15 -16.19
N ASN A 297 -14.61 -8.94 -17.12
CA ASN A 297 -13.83 -10.13 -16.80
C ASN A 297 -12.48 -9.80 -16.16
N ILE A 298 -11.81 -8.74 -16.61
CA ILE A 298 -10.58 -8.24 -15.96
C ILE A 298 -10.91 -7.74 -14.55
N LEU A 299 -12.00 -7.00 -14.38
CA LEU A 299 -12.47 -6.52 -13.06
C LEU A 299 -12.73 -7.67 -12.07
N LYS A 300 -13.27 -8.81 -12.54
CA LYS A 300 -13.42 -10.00 -11.70
C LYS A 300 -12.06 -10.56 -11.23
N GLN A 301 -11.04 -10.54 -12.08
CA GLN A 301 -9.69 -10.96 -11.70
C GLN A 301 -9.08 -9.99 -10.69
N VAL A 302 -9.24 -8.68 -10.92
CA VAL A 302 -8.79 -7.64 -9.98
C VAL A 302 -9.51 -7.77 -8.64
N LYS A 303 -10.83 -8.02 -8.64
CA LYS A 303 -11.58 -8.31 -7.41
C LYS A 303 -10.98 -9.48 -6.64
N SER A 304 -10.70 -10.61 -7.31
CA SER A 304 -10.07 -11.77 -6.65
C SER A 304 -8.69 -11.46 -6.10
N PHE A 305 -7.91 -10.64 -6.80
CA PHE A 305 -6.63 -10.14 -6.30
C PHE A 305 -6.81 -9.28 -5.05
N ILE A 306 -7.78 -8.34 -5.04
CA ILE A 306 -8.09 -7.50 -3.87
C ILE A 306 -8.48 -8.37 -2.66
N GLU A 307 -9.30 -9.41 -2.87
CA GLU A 307 -9.66 -10.36 -1.82
C GLU A 307 -8.43 -11.13 -1.29
N THR A 308 -7.48 -11.47 -2.15
CA THR A 308 -6.20 -12.09 -1.75
C THR A 308 -5.37 -11.13 -0.88
N VAL A 309 -5.24 -9.88 -1.30
CA VAL A 309 -4.55 -8.83 -0.52
C VAL A 309 -5.25 -8.58 0.81
N LYS A 310 -6.59 -8.55 0.83
CA LYS A 310 -7.35 -8.44 2.08
C LYS A 310 -7.03 -9.58 3.04
N ASN A 311 -7.08 -10.83 2.56
CA ASN A 311 -6.78 -12.00 3.38
C ASN A 311 -5.33 -11.98 3.91
N PHE A 312 -4.39 -11.45 3.12
CA PHE A 312 -3.03 -11.22 3.58
C PHE A 312 -3.01 -10.25 4.77
N PHE A 313 -3.62 -9.07 4.67
CA PHE A 313 -3.64 -8.09 5.76
C PHE A 313 -4.48 -8.54 6.96
N ASP A 314 -5.51 -9.33 6.79
CA ASP A 314 -6.28 -9.95 7.90
C ASP A 314 -5.45 -10.99 8.66
N GLY A 315 -4.57 -11.71 7.97
CA GLY A 315 -3.72 -12.76 8.53
C GLY A 315 -2.35 -12.27 9.02
N ASP A 316 -1.87 -11.19 8.44
CA ASP A 316 -0.56 -10.60 8.76
C ASP A 316 -0.69 -9.72 10.01
N LYS A 317 -0.59 -10.38 11.15
CA LYS A 317 -0.43 -9.65 12.41
C LYS A 317 1.00 -9.15 12.46
N ALA A 318 1.14 -7.84 12.69
CA ALA A 318 2.46 -7.21 12.84
C ALA A 318 3.40 -8.10 13.67
N PRO A 319 4.67 -8.27 13.25
CA PRO A 319 5.63 -9.20 13.88
C PRO A 319 5.78 -9.03 15.39
N VAL A 320 5.30 -7.91 15.88
CA VAL A 320 5.38 -7.45 17.27
C VAL A 320 4.54 -8.27 18.24
N SER A 321 3.45 -8.90 17.77
CA SER A 321 2.62 -9.66 18.69
C SER A 321 3.35 -10.86 19.34
N THR A 322 4.52 -11.24 18.79
CA THR A 322 5.35 -12.35 19.26
C THR A 322 6.78 -11.93 19.59
N ALA A 323 7.14 -10.64 19.45
CA ALA A 323 8.48 -10.17 19.70
C ALA A 323 8.77 -10.15 21.20
N THR A 324 9.48 -11.16 21.66
CA THR A 324 10.14 -11.17 22.95
C THR A 324 11.38 -10.27 22.85
N ALA A 325 11.60 -9.42 23.86
CA ALA A 325 12.84 -8.65 23.94
C ALA A 325 14.06 -9.57 23.78
N PRO A 326 15.14 -9.09 23.16
CA PRO A 326 16.37 -9.87 23.08
C PRO A 326 16.78 -10.32 24.47
N THR A 327 16.80 -11.64 24.66
CA THR A 327 17.30 -12.23 25.90
C THR A 327 18.82 -12.22 25.83
N ALA A 328 19.47 -11.55 26.75
CA ALA A 328 20.91 -11.69 26.93
C ALA A 328 21.19 -13.11 27.42
N THR A 329 21.29 -14.06 26.48
CA THR A 329 21.63 -15.44 26.79
C THR A 329 23.16 -15.56 26.88
N GLY A 330 23.66 -15.91 28.03
CA GLY A 330 25.08 -16.31 28.19
C GLY A 330 25.84 -15.69 29.35
N ALA A 331 25.23 -14.77 30.10
CA ALA A 331 25.86 -14.27 31.33
C ALA A 331 25.02 -14.64 32.56
N PRO A 332 25.64 -14.94 33.69
CA PRO A 332 24.90 -15.16 34.93
C PRO A 332 24.09 -13.90 35.27
N GLY A 333 22.75 -13.99 35.14
CA GLY A 333 21.85 -12.85 35.38
C GLY A 333 21.15 -12.32 34.13
N SER A 334 20.92 -13.16 33.12
CA SER A 334 20.15 -12.77 31.90
C SER A 334 18.80 -12.14 32.25
N VAL A 335 18.55 -10.95 31.77
CA VAL A 335 17.27 -10.26 31.89
C VAL A 335 16.45 -10.56 30.64
N THR A 336 15.38 -11.33 30.81
CA THR A 336 14.38 -11.52 29.73
C THR A 336 13.41 -10.35 29.79
N ARG A 337 13.27 -9.61 28.70
CA ARG A 337 12.31 -8.50 28.60
C ARG A 337 11.33 -8.73 27.46
N ASP A 338 10.08 -8.47 27.75
CA ASP A 338 9.05 -8.37 26.73
C ASP A 338 9.11 -6.95 26.13
N PRO A 339 9.30 -6.77 24.79
CA PRO A 339 9.30 -5.44 24.18
C PRO A 339 8.03 -4.64 24.40
N ARG A 340 6.93 -5.30 24.78
CA ARG A 340 5.69 -4.63 25.16
C ARG A 340 5.62 -4.18 26.61
N SER A 341 6.46 -4.74 27.45
CA SER A 341 6.59 -4.25 28.80
C SER A 341 7.63 -3.12 28.75
N VAL A 342 7.18 -1.88 28.86
CA VAL A 342 7.99 -0.81 29.42
C VAL A 342 8.24 -1.24 30.87
N ALA A 343 9.09 -2.26 31.03
CA ALA A 343 9.34 -2.82 32.31
C ALA A 343 10.13 -1.80 33.10
N THR A 344 9.49 -1.20 34.05
CA THR A 344 10.20 -0.70 35.24
C THR A 344 11.16 -1.80 35.68
N PRO A 345 12.46 -1.54 35.80
CA PRO A 345 13.42 -2.54 36.23
C PRO A 345 12.94 -3.13 37.54
N THR A 346 12.76 -4.44 37.57
CA THR A 346 12.36 -5.13 38.80
C THR A 346 13.50 -4.96 39.76
N VAL A 347 13.26 -4.24 40.87
CA VAL A 347 14.22 -4.04 41.96
C VAL A 347 14.67 -5.41 42.45
N GLY A 348 15.92 -5.78 42.20
CA GLY A 348 16.51 -7.04 42.66
C GLY A 348 17.23 -7.88 41.61
N GLN A 349 17.09 -7.61 40.31
CA GLN A 349 17.92 -8.29 39.32
C GLN A 349 19.21 -7.50 39.07
N ARG A 350 20.32 -8.06 39.46
CA ARG A 350 21.64 -7.47 39.20
C ARG A 350 21.95 -7.52 37.71
N PRO A 351 22.35 -6.40 37.08
CA PRO A 351 22.85 -6.41 35.72
C PRO A 351 24.13 -7.26 35.63
N VAL A 352 24.31 -7.87 34.48
CA VAL A 352 25.45 -8.71 34.17
C VAL A 352 26.73 -7.88 34.22
N ALA A 353 27.71 -8.31 34.98
CA ALA A 353 29.02 -7.66 35.00
C ALA A 353 29.66 -7.80 33.61
N VAL A 354 29.95 -6.68 32.97
CA VAL A 354 30.86 -6.60 31.84
C VAL A 354 32.27 -6.80 32.39
N THR A 355 32.89 -7.94 32.15
CA THR A 355 34.32 -8.13 32.42
C THR A 355 35.11 -7.45 31.30
N ALA A 356 35.92 -6.49 31.68
CA ALA A 356 36.90 -5.82 30.82
C ALA A 356 37.90 -6.79 30.23
#